data_ea4760e13ea9d6393d8b4d05dd5063c2
#
_entry.id   ea4760e13ea9d6393d8b4d05dd5063c2
#
_cell.length_a   1.000
_cell.length_b   1.000
_cell.length_c   1.000
_cell.angle_alpha   90.00
_cell.angle_beta   90.00
_cell.angle_gamma   90.00
#
_symmetry.space_group_name_H-M   'P 1'
#
loop_
_entity.id
_entity.type
_entity.pdbx_description
1 polymer ?
#
loop_
_entity_poly.entity_id
_entity_poly.type
_entity_poly.pdbx_seq_one_letter_code
_entity_poly.pdbx_strand_id
1 'polypeptide(L)'
;MTRKEVKVQLNLTRFFMLLLLVPGVPGAAAAAMQTSEPFVGVQLERIVTSEPRPEIIHLAIVDPKAAGIRFLVTPSNGDPNGAQPGDPNLETTRETTLQFITRRHARLGINGSFFTFVKHSLDTNNVSLVISDGHVVSPLDPRRAWVFNITPDNHAQIRKVTASEVGEPDSQLHDAIAGSDLLVKRGKVVAPTGSKFDDSHPPRTAVAVTRDGRLLLMTVDGRQSGFSEGMSLQEVARFLVAHGAVDALNLDGGGSTTMAIADPHPRIINFPSDHKPDGEAGEPRAVGVNFGVFARPNPDYQPLPPIRTAASH
;
A
#
# COMPACT_ATOMS: atom_id res chain seq x y z
N MET A 1 18.70 44.23 40.26
CA MET A 1 19.21 42.89 39.83
C MET A 1 18.05 41.91 39.92
N THR A 2 17.38 41.67 38.82
CA THR A 2 16.20 40.83 38.68
C THR A 2 16.60 39.50 38.05
N ARG A 3 16.43 38.40 38.78
CA ARG A 3 16.62 37.04 38.32
C ARG A 3 15.51 36.67 37.31
N LYS A 4 15.89 36.33 36.07
CA LYS A 4 15.03 35.68 35.10
C LYS A 4 14.99 34.19 35.40
N GLU A 5 13.83 33.67 35.75
CA GLU A 5 13.55 32.22 35.78
C GLU A 5 13.35 31.69 34.34
N VAL A 6 14.17 30.73 33.99
CA VAL A 6 14.00 29.98 32.72
C VAL A 6 13.09 28.80 33.05
N LYS A 7 11.85 28.84 32.52
CA LYS A 7 10.94 27.69 32.54
C LYS A 7 11.37 26.73 31.45
N VAL A 8 11.93 25.60 31.85
CA VAL A 8 12.14 24.44 30.99
C VAL A 8 10.78 23.72 30.85
N GLN A 9 10.18 23.80 29.66
CA GLN A 9 9.00 23.01 29.33
C GLN A 9 9.45 21.60 28.95
N LEU A 10 9.23 20.66 29.84
CA LEU A 10 9.38 19.23 29.56
C LEU A 10 8.19 18.78 28.69
N ASN A 11 8.43 18.56 27.40
CA ASN A 11 7.47 17.87 26.53
C ASN A 11 7.53 16.38 26.85
N LEU A 12 6.58 15.93 27.68
CA LEU A 12 6.31 14.49 27.85
C LEU A 12 5.55 13.99 26.62
N THR A 13 6.24 13.43 25.66
CA THR A 13 5.62 12.63 24.59
C THR A 13 5.10 11.34 25.21
N ARG A 14 3.79 11.28 25.42
CA ARG A 14 3.11 10.11 25.99
C ARG A 14 3.03 9.01 24.93
N PHE A 15 3.72 7.91 25.18
CA PHE A 15 3.42 6.62 24.55
C PHE A 15 2.02 6.20 24.95
N PHE A 16 1.06 6.30 24.03
CA PHE A 16 -0.24 5.69 24.22
C PHE A 16 -0.21 4.25 23.65
N MET A 17 -0.01 3.30 24.53
CA MET A 17 -0.38 1.90 24.29
C MET A 17 -1.87 1.81 24.62
N LEU A 18 -2.73 1.94 23.60
CA LEU A 18 -4.16 1.76 23.76
C LEU A 18 -4.47 0.26 23.81
N LEU A 19 -4.55 -0.27 25.00
CA LEU A 19 -5.06 -1.62 25.28
C LEU A 19 -6.58 -1.54 25.29
N LEU A 20 -7.25 -1.92 24.23
CA LEU A 20 -8.72 -2.08 24.24
C LEU A 20 -9.06 -3.37 24.99
N LEU A 21 -9.25 -3.26 26.30
CA LEU A 21 -9.83 -4.33 27.12
C LEU A 21 -11.35 -4.37 26.91
N VAL A 22 -11.83 -5.35 26.18
CA VAL A 22 -13.24 -5.74 26.18
C VAL A 22 -13.43 -6.72 27.33
N PRO A 23 -14.19 -6.38 28.39
CA PRO A 23 -14.41 -7.31 29.51
C PRO A 23 -15.45 -8.38 29.12
N GLY A 24 -15.07 -9.66 29.11
CA GLY A 24 -16.03 -10.72 29.15
C GLY A 24 -15.83 -12.00 28.35
N VAL A 25 -14.71 -12.21 27.65
CA VAL A 25 -14.41 -13.50 27.01
C VAL A 25 -13.02 -13.96 27.44
N PRO A 26 -12.91 -15.11 28.16
CA PRO A 26 -11.59 -15.67 28.47
C PRO A 26 -10.99 -16.24 27.19
N GLY A 27 -9.87 -15.65 26.72
CA GLY A 27 -9.06 -16.21 25.65
C GLY A 27 -8.84 -15.37 24.39
N ALA A 28 -9.48 -14.21 24.24
CA ALA A 28 -9.17 -13.34 23.11
C ALA A 28 -7.81 -12.64 23.34
N ALA A 29 -6.78 -13.08 22.67
CA ALA A 29 -5.53 -12.33 22.61
C ALA A 29 -5.83 -10.97 21.96
N ALA A 30 -5.59 -9.88 22.69
CA ALA A 30 -5.84 -8.54 22.20
C ALA A 30 -4.94 -8.25 20.98
N ALA A 31 -5.51 -7.68 19.93
CA ALA A 31 -4.71 -7.17 18.81
C ALA A 31 -3.70 -6.14 19.34
N ALA A 32 -2.42 -6.34 19.03
CA ALA A 32 -1.37 -5.38 19.36
C ALA A 32 -1.22 -4.39 18.20
N MET A 33 -1.50 -3.12 18.46
CA MET A 33 -1.30 -2.04 17.50
C MET A 33 -0.08 -1.20 17.92
N GLN A 34 0.82 -0.98 17.00
CA GLN A 34 1.99 -0.12 17.15
C GLN A 34 1.94 0.98 16.09
N THR A 35 2.21 2.21 16.49
CA THR A 35 2.17 3.37 15.61
C THR A 35 3.52 4.08 15.59
N SER A 36 3.84 4.68 14.45
CA SER A 36 5.00 5.56 14.28
C SER A 36 4.73 6.59 13.18
N GLU A 37 5.49 7.68 13.17
CA GLU A 37 5.37 8.74 12.18
C GLU A 37 6.73 8.96 11.51
N PRO A 38 7.09 8.16 10.50
CA PRO A 38 8.41 8.25 9.87
C PRO A 38 8.61 9.52 9.06
N PHE A 39 7.52 10.09 8.55
CA PHE A 39 7.55 11.26 7.68
C PHE A 39 6.43 12.22 8.05
N VAL A 40 6.65 13.51 7.79
CA VAL A 40 5.63 14.55 7.98
C VAL A 40 4.41 14.23 7.12
N GLY A 41 3.25 14.08 7.76
CA GLY A 41 1.99 13.71 7.11
C GLY A 41 1.84 12.22 6.79
N VAL A 42 2.71 11.34 7.33
CA VAL A 42 2.61 9.89 7.17
C VAL A 42 2.68 9.21 8.53
N GLN A 43 1.58 8.58 8.93
CA GLN A 43 1.51 7.68 10.09
C GLN A 43 1.58 6.24 9.60
N LEU A 44 2.38 5.42 10.25
CA LEU A 44 2.42 3.97 10.05
C LEU A 44 1.80 3.27 11.26
N GLU A 45 0.93 2.30 10.97
CA GLU A 45 0.38 1.38 11.94
C GLU A 45 0.78 -0.05 11.58
N ARG A 46 1.23 -0.80 12.57
CA ARG A 46 1.43 -2.23 12.48
C ARG A 46 0.49 -2.91 13.46
N ILE A 47 -0.41 -3.72 12.94
CA ILE A 47 -1.39 -4.47 13.72
C ILE A 47 -1.03 -5.96 13.64
N VAL A 48 -0.88 -6.60 14.81
CA VAL A 48 -0.65 -8.04 14.94
C VAL A 48 -1.82 -8.61 15.72
N THR A 49 -2.53 -9.57 15.14
CA THR A 49 -3.66 -10.26 15.77
C THR A 49 -3.51 -11.77 15.64
N SER A 50 -4.09 -12.52 16.56
CA SER A 50 -4.21 -13.97 16.49
C SER A 50 -5.64 -14.42 16.18
N GLU A 51 -6.61 -13.51 16.19
CA GLU A 51 -8.03 -13.80 15.97
C GLU A 51 -8.55 -13.05 14.72
N PRO A 52 -9.33 -13.70 13.87
CA PRO A 52 -9.76 -15.11 13.90
C PRO A 52 -8.64 -16.10 13.50
N ARG A 53 -7.50 -15.62 13.09
CA ARG A 53 -6.24 -16.32 12.75
C ARG A 53 -5.07 -15.34 12.86
N PRO A 54 -3.81 -15.82 12.87
CA PRO A 54 -2.64 -14.95 12.86
C PRO A 54 -2.63 -14.03 11.64
N GLU A 55 -2.55 -12.71 11.86
CA GLU A 55 -2.47 -11.70 10.81
C GLU A 55 -1.51 -10.58 11.20
N ILE A 56 -0.72 -10.13 10.23
CA ILE A 56 0.15 -8.96 10.34
C ILE A 56 -0.25 -7.98 9.24
N ILE A 57 -0.71 -6.81 9.69
CA ILE A 57 -1.22 -5.76 8.82
C ILE A 57 -0.33 -4.54 8.98
N HIS A 58 0.05 -3.94 7.86
CA HIS A 58 0.70 -2.64 7.81
C HIS A 58 -0.23 -1.65 7.12
N LEU A 59 -0.51 -0.54 7.80
CA LEU A 59 -1.34 0.54 7.29
C LEU A 59 -0.54 1.84 7.32
N ALA A 60 -0.36 2.47 6.17
CA ALA A 60 0.13 3.82 6.08
C ALA A 60 -1.04 4.77 5.87
N ILE A 61 -1.17 5.76 6.74
CA ILE A 61 -2.16 6.83 6.68
C ILE A 61 -1.44 8.09 6.23
N VAL A 62 -1.76 8.55 5.01
CA VAL A 62 -1.08 9.69 4.38
C VAL A 62 -2.04 10.86 4.30
N ASP A 63 -1.62 12.03 4.76
CA ASP A 63 -2.32 13.30 4.53
C ASP A 63 -1.81 13.95 3.24
N PRO A 64 -2.55 13.93 2.13
CA PRO A 64 -2.10 14.51 0.86
C PRO A 64 -1.86 16.02 0.93
N LYS A 65 -2.42 16.70 1.94
CA LYS A 65 -2.30 18.14 2.15
C LYS A 65 -1.07 18.53 2.96
N ALA A 66 -0.39 17.55 3.58
CA ALA A 66 0.79 17.85 4.38
C ALA A 66 1.95 18.34 3.51
N ALA A 67 2.74 19.26 4.07
CA ALA A 67 3.79 19.93 3.32
C ALA A 67 4.88 18.93 2.83
N GLY A 68 5.05 18.86 1.52
CA GLY A 68 6.04 18.02 0.85
C GLY A 68 5.52 16.65 0.44
N ILE A 69 4.25 16.34 0.69
CA ILE A 69 3.61 15.15 0.15
C ILE A 69 3.41 15.32 -1.35
N ARG A 70 3.90 14.36 -2.12
CA ARG A 70 3.69 14.16 -3.55
C ARG A 70 3.66 12.67 -3.82
N PHE A 71 3.14 12.29 -4.99
CA PHE A 71 2.98 10.89 -5.37
C PHE A 71 3.67 10.59 -6.70
N LEU A 72 3.85 9.32 -7.00
CA LEU A 72 4.35 8.84 -8.29
C LEU A 72 3.91 7.40 -8.50
N VAL A 73 3.34 7.12 -9.65
CA VAL A 73 3.14 5.77 -10.18
C VAL A 73 4.36 5.40 -11.05
N THR A 74 4.68 4.11 -11.18
CA THR A 74 5.73 3.64 -12.10
C THR A 74 5.52 4.23 -13.50
N PRO A 75 6.49 4.98 -14.05
CA PRO A 75 6.38 5.52 -15.41
C PRO A 75 6.61 4.44 -16.46
N SER A 76 6.25 4.74 -17.71
CA SER A 76 6.63 3.92 -18.87
C SER A 76 8.14 3.70 -18.91
N ASN A 77 8.57 2.52 -19.37
CA ASN A 77 10.00 2.22 -19.60
C ASN A 77 10.57 2.95 -20.83
N GLY A 78 9.72 3.57 -21.63
CA GLY A 78 10.11 4.30 -22.83
C GLY A 78 10.52 3.42 -24.02
N ASP A 79 10.34 2.11 -23.90
CA ASP A 79 10.62 1.15 -24.97
C ASP A 79 9.29 0.71 -25.64
N PRO A 80 8.92 1.31 -26.79
CA PRO A 80 7.69 0.96 -27.49
C PRO A 80 7.72 -0.44 -28.11
N ASN A 81 8.90 -1.05 -28.23
CA ASN A 81 9.06 -2.39 -28.80
C ASN A 81 9.28 -3.46 -27.73
N GLY A 82 9.37 -3.06 -26.48
CA GLY A 82 9.70 -3.95 -25.37
C GLY A 82 11.14 -4.50 -25.46
N ALA A 83 11.48 -5.42 -24.55
CA ALA A 83 12.82 -6.04 -24.53
C ALA A 83 13.02 -7.10 -25.63
N GLN A 84 12.01 -7.43 -26.43
CA GLN A 84 12.08 -8.46 -27.45
C GLN A 84 11.64 -7.94 -28.83
N PRO A 85 12.40 -8.21 -29.90
CA PRO A 85 11.98 -7.89 -31.25
C PRO A 85 10.62 -8.55 -31.57
N GLY A 86 9.62 -7.73 -31.88
CA GLY A 86 8.28 -8.21 -32.23
C GLY A 86 7.25 -8.26 -31.11
N ASP A 87 7.60 -7.82 -29.88
CA ASP A 87 6.65 -7.63 -28.78
C ASP A 87 6.40 -6.12 -28.55
N PRO A 88 5.40 -5.53 -29.23
CA PRO A 88 5.34 -4.08 -29.43
C PRO A 88 4.78 -3.29 -28.22
N ASN A 89 4.40 -3.93 -27.11
CA ASN A 89 3.55 -3.26 -26.13
C ASN A 89 3.97 -3.49 -24.67
N LEU A 90 5.24 -3.71 -24.40
CA LEU A 90 5.70 -3.82 -23.01
C LEU A 90 5.84 -2.41 -22.40
N GLU A 91 5.03 -2.15 -21.40
CA GLU A 91 4.71 -0.81 -20.90
C GLU A 91 5.65 -0.36 -19.80
N THR A 92 6.04 -1.29 -18.93
CA THR A 92 6.91 -1.03 -17.78
C THR A 92 7.97 -2.11 -17.61
N THR A 93 9.09 -1.75 -16.97
CA THR A 93 10.08 -2.71 -16.50
C THR A 93 9.81 -3.05 -15.05
N ARG A 94 9.64 -4.35 -14.75
CA ARG A 94 9.37 -4.82 -13.39
C ARG A 94 10.55 -4.52 -12.48
N GLU A 95 10.23 -3.95 -11.33
CA GLU A 95 11.15 -3.70 -10.22
C GLU A 95 10.48 -3.97 -8.88
N THR A 96 11.25 -4.33 -7.86
CA THR A 96 10.69 -4.47 -6.51
C THR A 96 10.29 -3.10 -5.97
N THR A 97 9.30 -3.07 -5.07
CA THR A 97 8.89 -1.82 -4.42
C THR A 97 10.06 -1.12 -3.72
N LEU A 98 11.00 -1.89 -3.16
CA LEU A 98 12.22 -1.35 -2.55
C LEU A 98 13.15 -0.69 -3.57
N GLN A 99 13.35 -1.33 -4.74
CA GLN A 99 14.14 -0.74 -5.84
C GLN A 99 13.48 0.54 -6.37
N PHE A 100 12.14 0.52 -6.52
CA PHE A 100 11.38 1.69 -6.97
C PHE A 100 11.57 2.89 -6.04
N ILE A 101 11.31 2.73 -4.71
CA ILE A 101 11.46 3.86 -3.78
C ILE A 101 12.91 4.36 -3.71
N THR A 102 13.88 3.45 -3.79
CA THR A 102 15.31 3.80 -3.76
C THR A 102 15.70 4.60 -5.00
N ARG A 103 15.34 4.12 -6.20
CA ARG A 103 15.68 4.76 -7.49
C ARG A 103 14.98 6.11 -7.65
N ARG A 104 13.70 6.20 -7.22
CA ARG A 104 12.90 7.41 -7.36
C ARG A 104 13.02 8.37 -6.19
N HIS A 105 13.78 8.00 -5.15
CA HIS A 105 13.91 8.77 -3.90
C HIS A 105 12.56 9.00 -3.20
N ALA A 106 11.59 8.10 -3.40
CA ALA A 106 10.35 8.10 -2.63
C ALA A 106 10.60 7.65 -1.19
N ARG A 107 9.75 8.03 -0.28
CA ARG A 107 9.90 7.75 1.16
C ARG A 107 9.10 6.54 1.62
N LEU A 108 7.98 6.29 0.98
CA LEU A 108 7.11 5.14 1.20
C LEU A 108 6.70 4.61 -0.17
N GLY A 109 6.52 3.30 -0.31
CA GLY A 109 5.97 2.68 -1.51
C GLY A 109 5.21 1.41 -1.21
N ILE A 110 4.23 1.12 -2.08
CA ILE A 110 3.51 -0.16 -2.15
C ILE A 110 3.52 -0.67 -3.59
N ASN A 111 3.31 -1.98 -3.80
CA ASN A 111 2.99 -2.51 -5.11
C ASN A 111 1.62 -1.99 -5.59
N GLY A 112 1.44 -1.91 -6.90
CA GLY A 112 0.25 -1.33 -7.54
C GLY A 112 -0.61 -2.33 -8.28
N SER A 113 -0.84 -2.08 -9.57
CA SER A 113 -1.72 -2.86 -10.47
C SER A 113 -1.24 -4.28 -10.69
N PHE A 114 -2.18 -5.13 -11.13
CA PHE A 114 -1.89 -6.42 -11.72
C PHE A 114 -1.11 -6.26 -13.02
N PHE A 115 -0.27 -7.23 -13.33
CA PHE A 115 0.57 -7.24 -14.51
C PHE A 115 0.70 -8.66 -15.09
N THR A 116 1.23 -8.77 -16.31
CA THR A 116 1.48 -10.06 -16.98
C THR A 116 2.97 -10.41 -16.90
N PHE A 117 3.27 -11.70 -16.68
CA PHE A 117 4.64 -12.16 -16.76
C PHE A 117 5.03 -12.44 -18.22
N VAL A 118 6.08 -11.78 -18.68
CA VAL A 118 6.71 -12.08 -19.97
C VAL A 118 7.93 -12.96 -19.71
N LYS A 119 7.98 -14.10 -20.39
CA LYS A 119 9.07 -15.09 -20.21
C LYS A 119 10.41 -14.48 -20.65
N HIS A 120 11.42 -14.62 -19.80
CA HIS A 120 12.79 -14.13 -20.03
C HIS A 120 12.91 -12.60 -20.18
N SER A 121 11.92 -11.81 -19.79
CA SER A 121 11.99 -10.36 -19.75
C SER A 121 11.60 -9.81 -18.39
N LEU A 122 12.19 -8.69 -17.98
CA LEU A 122 11.70 -7.87 -16.89
C LEU A 122 10.61 -6.90 -17.36
N ASP A 123 10.52 -6.61 -18.65
CA ASP A 123 9.46 -5.74 -19.17
C ASP A 123 8.11 -6.48 -19.17
N THR A 124 7.04 -5.73 -19.01
CA THR A 124 5.71 -6.31 -18.78
C THR A 124 4.60 -5.37 -19.21
N ASN A 125 3.42 -5.94 -19.49
CA ASN A 125 2.17 -5.22 -19.66
C ASN A 125 1.37 -5.23 -18.36
N ASN A 126 0.68 -4.15 -18.10
CA ASN A 126 -0.20 -4.01 -16.95
C ASN A 126 -1.65 -4.41 -17.33
N VAL A 127 -2.42 -4.82 -16.31
CA VAL A 127 -3.78 -5.34 -16.55
C VAL A 127 -4.80 -4.22 -16.37
N SER A 128 -4.83 -3.21 -17.21
CA SER A 128 -5.71 -2.04 -17.25
C SER A 128 -4.94 -0.74 -16.96
N LEU A 129 -5.69 0.35 -16.76
CA LEU A 129 -5.20 1.71 -16.72
C LEU A 129 -4.08 1.93 -15.71
N VAL A 130 -2.98 2.45 -16.23
CA VAL A 130 -1.90 3.04 -15.44
C VAL A 130 -1.57 4.41 -16.05
N ILE A 131 -1.56 5.44 -15.21
CA ILE A 131 -1.11 6.79 -15.57
C ILE A 131 -0.05 7.21 -14.56
N SER A 132 1.02 7.80 -15.05
CA SER A 132 2.12 8.33 -14.25
C SER A 132 2.41 9.75 -14.70
N ASP A 133 2.35 10.72 -13.77
CA ASP A 133 2.60 12.13 -14.03
C ASP A 133 1.82 12.66 -15.27
N GLY A 134 0.53 12.30 -15.35
CA GLY A 134 -0.38 12.66 -16.44
C GLY A 134 -0.20 11.88 -17.74
N HIS A 135 0.81 11.01 -17.87
CA HIS A 135 1.08 10.23 -19.07
C HIS A 135 0.47 8.82 -18.96
N VAL A 136 -0.29 8.43 -19.97
CA VAL A 136 -0.85 7.07 -20.05
C VAL A 136 0.29 6.07 -20.27
N VAL A 137 0.46 5.17 -19.31
CA VAL A 137 1.45 4.08 -19.35
C VAL A 137 0.82 2.79 -19.86
N SER A 138 -0.43 2.52 -19.44
CA SER A 138 -1.20 1.34 -19.84
C SER A 138 -2.65 1.74 -20.13
N PRO A 139 -3.27 1.18 -21.19
CA PRO A 139 -4.63 1.54 -21.56
C PRO A 139 -5.68 0.97 -20.60
N LEU A 140 -6.87 1.56 -20.60
CA LEU A 140 -8.00 1.09 -19.80
C LEU A 140 -8.58 -0.22 -20.38
N ASP A 141 -8.70 -1.26 -19.52
CA ASP A 141 -9.61 -2.37 -19.76
C ASP A 141 -10.98 -2.02 -19.14
N PRO A 142 -12.05 -1.89 -19.93
CA PRO A 142 -13.38 -1.54 -19.42
C PRO A 142 -13.94 -2.50 -18.36
N ARG A 143 -13.45 -3.75 -18.32
CA ARG A 143 -13.83 -4.74 -17.30
C ARG A 143 -13.19 -4.46 -15.94
N ARG A 144 -12.12 -3.62 -15.90
CA ARG A 144 -11.37 -3.22 -14.72
C ARG A 144 -11.28 -1.69 -14.62
N ALA A 145 -12.44 -1.05 -14.66
CA ALA A 145 -12.57 0.39 -14.79
C ALA A 145 -12.59 1.14 -13.44
N TRP A 146 -12.52 0.45 -12.30
CA TRP A 146 -12.33 1.09 -11.01
C TRP A 146 -10.86 1.45 -10.83
N VAL A 147 -10.61 2.74 -10.57
CA VAL A 147 -9.28 3.33 -10.57
C VAL A 147 -9.10 4.17 -9.31
N PHE A 148 -7.98 3.94 -8.63
CA PHE A 148 -7.43 4.89 -7.69
C PHE A 148 -6.66 5.94 -8.46
N ASN A 149 -6.89 7.22 -8.20
CA ASN A 149 -6.24 8.34 -8.85
C ASN A 149 -5.88 9.43 -7.84
N ILE A 150 -4.69 9.99 -8.02
CA ILE A 150 -4.30 11.27 -7.43
C ILE A 150 -4.37 12.32 -8.54
N THR A 151 -5.10 13.40 -8.30
CA THR A 151 -5.21 14.53 -9.22
C THR A 151 -3.96 15.42 -9.17
N PRO A 152 -3.75 16.34 -10.16
CA PRO A 152 -2.60 17.25 -10.14
C PRO A 152 -2.49 18.14 -8.89
N ASP A 153 -3.62 18.40 -8.23
CA ASP A 153 -3.70 19.17 -6.98
C ASP A 153 -3.66 18.30 -5.72
N ASN A 154 -3.15 17.05 -5.86
CA ASN A 154 -2.96 16.09 -4.76
C ASN A 154 -4.26 15.58 -4.12
N HIS A 155 -5.39 15.60 -4.82
CA HIS A 155 -6.64 15.05 -4.30
C HIS A 155 -6.75 13.55 -4.64
N ALA A 156 -6.91 12.71 -3.60
CA ALA A 156 -7.07 11.27 -3.75
C ALA A 156 -8.53 10.90 -4.01
N GLN A 157 -8.79 10.03 -4.98
CA GLN A 157 -10.14 9.54 -5.30
C GLN A 157 -10.13 8.10 -5.82
N ILE A 158 -11.23 7.39 -5.58
CA ILE A 158 -11.50 6.08 -6.20
C ILE A 158 -12.80 6.20 -6.97
N ARG A 159 -12.71 6.03 -8.30
CA ARG A 159 -13.84 6.20 -9.20
C ARG A 159 -13.80 5.24 -10.39
N LYS A 160 -14.94 5.08 -11.04
CA LYS A 160 -15.00 4.39 -12.32
C LYS A 160 -14.58 5.37 -13.42
N VAL A 161 -13.72 4.90 -14.33
CA VAL A 161 -13.19 5.67 -15.46
C VAL A 161 -13.73 5.07 -16.76
N THR A 162 -14.01 5.92 -17.74
CA THR A 162 -14.41 5.51 -19.09
C THR A 162 -13.27 5.72 -20.08
N ALA A 163 -13.29 5.02 -21.22
CA ALA A 163 -12.25 5.16 -22.24
C ALA A 163 -12.17 6.58 -22.82
N SER A 164 -13.29 7.31 -22.87
CA SER A 164 -13.33 8.70 -23.35
C SER A 164 -12.71 9.71 -22.39
N GLU A 165 -12.44 9.33 -21.15
CA GLU A 165 -11.78 10.21 -20.16
C GLU A 165 -10.25 10.06 -20.18
N VAL A 166 -9.76 8.94 -20.72
CA VAL A 166 -8.31 8.65 -20.70
C VAL A 166 -7.59 9.54 -21.70
N GLY A 167 -6.62 10.31 -21.21
CA GLY A 167 -5.87 11.28 -22.01
C GLY A 167 -6.52 12.66 -22.11
N GLU A 168 -7.74 12.85 -21.60
CA GLU A 168 -8.40 14.14 -21.59
C GLU A 168 -7.96 14.99 -20.39
N PRO A 169 -7.50 16.24 -20.59
CA PRO A 169 -7.04 17.10 -19.50
C PRO A 169 -8.08 17.34 -18.41
N ASP A 170 -9.34 17.48 -18.81
CA ASP A 170 -10.45 17.74 -17.88
C ASP A 170 -10.81 16.53 -17.01
N SER A 171 -10.29 15.33 -17.33
CA SER A 171 -10.53 14.12 -16.55
C SER A 171 -9.86 14.14 -15.18
N GLN A 172 -8.86 15.00 -14.98
CA GLN A 172 -8.05 15.10 -13.75
C GLN A 172 -7.34 13.79 -13.39
N LEU A 173 -7.13 12.91 -14.38
CA LEU A 173 -6.31 11.70 -14.21
C LEU A 173 -4.83 12.08 -14.29
N HIS A 174 -4.08 11.78 -13.21
CA HIS A 174 -2.67 12.18 -13.14
C HIS A 174 -1.75 11.04 -12.68
N ASP A 175 -1.88 10.57 -11.44
CA ASP A 175 -1.24 9.33 -10.99
C ASP A 175 -2.32 8.30 -10.71
N ALA A 176 -2.56 7.38 -11.65
CA ALA A 176 -3.71 6.50 -11.61
C ALA A 176 -3.35 5.02 -11.76
N ILE A 177 -4.03 4.18 -11.00
CA ILE A 177 -3.84 2.74 -10.97
C ILE A 177 -5.20 2.05 -10.94
N ALA A 178 -5.46 1.18 -11.94
CA ALA A 178 -6.63 0.30 -11.90
C ALA A 178 -6.42 -0.85 -10.91
N GLY A 179 -7.48 -1.19 -10.17
CA GLY A 179 -7.52 -2.36 -9.31
C GLY A 179 -8.38 -3.49 -9.86
N SER A 180 -8.55 -4.57 -9.09
CA SER A 180 -9.46 -5.66 -9.47
C SER A 180 -10.89 -5.37 -9.03
N ASP A 181 -11.10 -5.05 -7.75
CA ASP A 181 -12.40 -5.01 -7.12
C ASP A 181 -12.58 -3.79 -6.23
N LEU A 182 -13.75 -3.16 -6.34
CA LEU A 182 -14.17 -2.15 -5.39
C LEU A 182 -14.54 -2.83 -4.07
N LEU A 183 -13.86 -2.45 -3.01
CA LEU A 183 -14.04 -3.03 -1.68
C LEU A 183 -15.04 -2.26 -0.83
N VAL A 184 -14.95 -0.95 -0.86
CA VAL A 184 -15.81 -0.03 -0.10
C VAL A 184 -16.34 1.04 -1.03
N LYS A 185 -17.61 1.39 -0.88
CA LYS A 185 -18.24 2.52 -1.57
C LYS A 185 -19.11 3.33 -0.61
N ARG A 186 -18.83 4.63 -0.49
CA ARG A 186 -19.53 5.55 0.42
C ARG A 186 -19.60 5.02 1.86
N GLY A 187 -18.50 4.43 2.34
CA GLY A 187 -18.40 3.87 3.69
C GLY A 187 -19.12 2.52 3.89
N LYS A 188 -19.60 1.90 2.84
CA LYS A 188 -20.26 0.57 2.90
C LYS A 188 -19.38 -0.47 2.23
N VAL A 189 -19.25 -1.63 2.85
CA VAL A 189 -18.60 -2.80 2.26
C VAL A 189 -19.40 -3.26 1.04
N VAL A 190 -18.72 -3.31 -0.12
CA VAL A 190 -19.26 -3.79 -1.41
C VAL A 190 -18.36 -4.86 -2.03
N ALA A 191 -17.33 -5.28 -1.31
CA ALA A 191 -16.41 -6.32 -1.76
C ALA A 191 -17.16 -7.57 -2.20
N PRO A 192 -16.78 -8.21 -3.33
CA PRO A 192 -17.44 -9.41 -3.79
C PRO A 192 -17.17 -10.61 -2.87
N THR A 193 -18.00 -11.64 -3.03
CA THR A 193 -17.90 -12.95 -2.35
C THR A 193 -18.27 -14.05 -3.32
N GLY A 194 -17.93 -15.28 -2.99
CA GLY A 194 -18.39 -16.47 -3.72
C GLY A 194 -17.42 -16.99 -4.75
N SER A 195 -16.30 -16.32 -4.99
CA SER A 195 -15.21 -16.87 -5.78
C SER A 195 -14.03 -17.28 -4.88
N LYS A 196 -13.19 -18.21 -5.39
CA LYS A 196 -11.95 -18.57 -4.68
C LYS A 196 -11.03 -17.35 -4.48
N PHE A 197 -11.02 -16.41 -5.39
CA PHE A 197 -10.22 -15.19 -5.27
C PHE A 197 -10.74 -14.28 -4.14
N ASP A 198 -12.06 -14.14 -4.04
CA ASP A 198 -12.69 -13.25 -3.06
C ASP A 198 -12.58 -13.77 -1.63
N ASP A 199 -12.84 -15.08 -1.46
CA ASP A 199 -13.02 -15.71 -0.15
C ASP A 199 -11.73 -16.32 0.42
N SER A 200 -10.69 -16.54 -0.41
CA SER A 200 -9.39 -17.01 0.09
C SER A 200 -8.64 -15.93 0.85
N HIS A 201 -7.66 -16.34 1.64
CA HIS A 201 -6.86 -15.51 2.53
C HIS A 201 -5.40 -15.37 2.07
N PRO A 202 -5.12 -14.87 0.85
CA PRO A 202 -3.74 -14.57 0.45
C PRO A 202 -3.26 -13.26 1.07
N PRO A 203 -1.96 -12.93 0.94
CA PRO A 203 -1.51 -11.55 1.13
C PRO A 203 -2.32 -10.59 0.25
N ARG A 204 -2.65 -9.42 0.78
CA ARG A 204 -3.42 -8.41 0.05
C ARG A 204 -2.75 -7.05 0.11
N THR A 205 -2.93 -6.29 -0.95
CA THR A 205 -2.64 -4.86 -1.01
C THR A 205 -3.91 -4.11 -1.38
N ALA A 206 -4.22 -3.05 -0.66
CA ALA A 206 -5.39 -2.23 -0.92
C ALA A 206 -5.09 -0.75 -0.70
N VAL A 207 -5.86 0.09 -1.36
CA VAL A 207 -5.84 1.53 -1.19
C VAL A 207 -7.24 2.02 -0.86
N ALA A 208 -7.34 3.02 0.03
CA ALA A 208 -8.62 3.63 0.36
C ALA A 208 -8.48 5.13 0.58
N VAL A 209 -9.60 5.83 0.44
CA VAL A 209 -9.72 7.26 0.71
C VAL A 209 -10.71 7.46 1.84
N THR A 210 -10.36 8.29 2.83
CA THR A 210 -11.21 8.63 3.97
C THR A 210 -12.07 9.85 3.68
N ARG A 211 -13.06 10.12 4.53
CA ARG A 211 -13.94 11.28 4.37
C ARG A 211 -13.21 12.62 4.43
N ASP A 212 -12.17 12.74 5.22
CA ASP A 212 -11.33 13.94 5.35
C ASP A 212 -10.25 14.04 4.26
N GLY A 213 -10.23 13.07 3.32
CA GLY A 213 -9.35 13.05 2.16
C GLY A 213 -7.99 12.42 2.41
N ARG A 214 -7.76 11.79 3.57
CA ARG A 214 -6.54 11.01 3.81
C ARG A 214 -6.54 9.74 2.97
N LEU A 215 -5.34 9.30 2.60
CA LEU A 215 -5.09 8.08 1.87
C LEU A 215 -4.67 6.98 2.83
N LEU A 216 -5.30 5.80 2.70
CA LEU A 216 -4.93 4.58 3.41
C LEU A 216 -4.24 3.64 2.42
N LEU A 217 -2.99 3.27 2.69
CA LEU A 217 -2.24 2.27 1.95
C LEU A 217 -2.08 1.06 2.87
N MET A 218 -2.67 -0.07 2.50
CA MET A 218 -2.71 -1.27 3.33
C MET A 218 -1.99 -2.42 2.66
N THR A 219 -1.17 -3.13 3.44
CA THR A 219 -0.71 -4.48 3.12
C THR A 219 -1.04 -5.41 4.27
N VAL A 220 -1.47 -6.62 3.97
CA VAL A 220 -1.57 -7.72 4.93
C VAL A 220 -0.72 -8.89 4.44
N ASP A 221 0.15 -9.37 5.31
CA ASP A 221 0.96 -10.56 5.05
C ASP A 221 0.08 -11.80 5.01
N GLY A 222 0.53 -12.86 4.35
CA GLY A 222 -0.26 -14.09 4.25
C GLY A 222 0.52 -15.26 3.69
N ARG A 223 -0.15 -16.42 3.56
CA ARG A 223 0.47 -17.69 3.11
C ARG A 223 1.57 -18.22 4.01
N GLN A 224 1.62 -17.77 5.26
CA GLN A 224 2.64 -18.12 6.23
C GLN A 224 1.95 -18.61 7.50
N SER A 225 1.69 -19.92 7.56
CA SER A 225 0.96 -20.56 8.65
C SER A 225 1.59 -20.27 10.02
N GLY A 226 0.75 -19.86 10.97
CA GLY A 226 1.19 -19.51 12.32
C GLY A 226 1.91 -18.15 12.44
N PHE A 227 2.21 -17.47 11.33
CA PHE A 227 2.82 -16.14 11.31
C PHE A 227 1.84 -15.07 10.81
N SER A 228 1.38 -15.21 9.57
CA SER A 228 0.32 -14.39 8.99
C SER A 228 -0.37 -15.16 7.86
N GLU A 229 -1.68 -15.37 7.98
CA GLU A 229 -2.41 -16.24 7.07
C GLU A 229 -3.14 -15.47 5.97
N GLY A 230 -3.29 -14.14 6.12
CA GLY A 230 -3.87 -13.25 5.13
C GLY A 230 -5.38 -13.05 5.29
N MET A 231 -5.97 -12.27 4.36
CA MET A 231 -7.36 -11.82 4.43
C MET A 231 -8.15 -12.07 3.15
N SER A 232 -9.45 -12.33 3.30
CA SER A 232 -10.43 -12.25 2.22
C SER A 232 -10.70 -10.79 1.83
N LEU A 233 -11.30 -10.55 0.66
CA LEU A 233 -11.66 -9.18 0.24
C LEU A 233 -12.66 -8.53 1.21
N GLN A 234 -13.58 -9.31 1.77
CA GLN A 234 -14.55 -8.83 2.76
C GLN A 234 -13.89 -8.39 4.07
N GLU A 235 -12.87 -9.11 4.53
CA GLU A 235 -12.12 -8.76 5.74
C GLU A 235 -11.31 -7.48 5.53
N VAL A 236 -10.60 -7.36 4.39
CA VAL A 236 -9.90 -6.12 4.00
C VAL A 236 -10.87 -4.94 3.96
N ALA A 237 -12.05 -5.11 3.37
CA ALA A 237 -13.05 -4.05 3.28
C ALA A 237 -13.54 -3.61 4.66
N ARG A 238 -13.87 -4.57 5.57
CA ARG A 238 -14.30 -4.24 6.94
C ARG A 238 -13.20 -3.54 7.73
N PHE A 239 -11.97 -4.00 7.59
CA PHE A 239 -10.81 -3.37 8.22
C PHE A 239 -10.67 -1.91 7.77
N LEU A 240 -10.72 -1.64 6.47
CA LEU A 240 -10.61 -0.29 5.92
C LEU A 240 -11.78 0.62 6.35
N VAL A 241 -13.02 0.10 6.40
CA VAL A 241 -14.18 0.85 6.93
C VAL A 241 -13.97 1.22 8.40
N ALA A 242 -13.45 0.30 9.22
CA ALA A 242 -13.14 0.58 10.63
C ALA A 242 -12.07 1.68 10.79
N HIS A 243 -11.20 1.87 9.77
CA HIS A 243 -10.20 2.96 9.71
C HIS A 243 -10.70 4.20 8.96
N GLY A 244 -12.01 4.32 8.73
CA GLY A 244 -12.64 5.54 8.18
C GLY A 244 -12.69 5.60 6.66
N ALA A 245 -12.40 4.53 5.93
CA ALA A 245 -12.50 4.48 4.48
C ALA A 245 -13.93 4.79 4.01
N VAL A 246 -14.07 5.68 3.04
CA VAL A 246 -15.32 5.93 2.31
C VAL A 246 -15.33 5.24 0.96
N ASP A 247 -14.20 5.13 0.29
CA ASP A 247 -14.01 4.34 -0.92
C ASP A 247 -12.70 3.53 -0.79
N ALA A 248 -12.70 2.28 -1.27
CA ALA A 248 -11.51 1.42 -1.22
C ALA A 248 -11.45 0.49 -2.43
N LEU A 249 -10.23 0.19 -2.88
CA LEU A 249 -9.92 -0.60 -4.07
C LEU A 249 -8.88 -1.66 -3.74
N ASN A 250 -9.10 -2.90 -4.21
CA ASN A 250 -8.12 -3.97 -4.13
C ASN A 250 -7.08 -3.82 -5.26
N LEU A 251 -5.81 -3.91 -4.90
CA LEU A 251 -4.67 -3.92 -5.82
C LEU A 251 -4.11 -5.34 -5.99
N ASP A 252 -2.97 -5.47 -6.68
CA ASP A 252 -2.31 -6.79 -6.81
C ASP A 252 -1.81 -7.28 -5.45
N GLY A 253 -2.02 -8.56 -5.22
CA GLY A 253 -1.76 -9.22 -3.94
C GLY A 253 -0.81 -10.42 -4.06
N GLY A 254 -0.93 -11.34 -3.10
CA GLY A 254 -0.08 -12.53 -3.06
C GLY A 254 1.39 -12.18 -2.92
N GLY A 255 2.24 -12.78 -3.74
CA GLY A 255 3.69 -12.52 -3.71
C GLY A 255 4.10 -11.09 -4.08
N SER A 256 3.19 -10.31 -4.73
CA SER A 256 3.43 -8.91 -5.04
C SER A 256 3.29 -7.99 -3.83
N THR A 257 2.55 -8.42 -2.77
CA THR A 257 2.27 -7.61 -1.59
C THR A 257 3.54 -7.14 -0.91
N THR A 258 3.84 -5.85 -1.04
CA THR A 258 5.05 -5.24 -0.49
C THR A 258 4.79 -3.81 -0.07
N MET A 259 5.23 -3.45 1.15
CA MET A 259 5.34 -2.07 1.61
C MET A 259 6.79 -1.80 2.01
N ALA A 260 7.36 -0.72 1.48
CA ALA A 260 8.73 -0.32 1.74
C ALA A 260 8.82 1.15 2.19
N ILE A 261 9.76 1.44 3.08
CA ILE A 261 10.05 2.81 3.55
C ILE A 261 11.54 3.12 3.44
N ALA A 262 11.86 4.40 3.33
CA ALA A 262 13.24 4.86 3.10
C ALA A 262 13.99 5.30 4.37
N ASP A 263 13.34 5.39 5.53
CA ASP A 263 13.95 5.93 6.75
C ASP A 263 13.98 4.88 7.88
N PRO A 264 15.07 4.76 8.66
CA PRO A 264 16.37 5.46 8.55
C PRO A 264 17.20 5.03 7.34
N HIS A 265 16.85 3.93 6.67
CA HIS A 265 17.41 3.43 5.42
C HIS A 265 16.33 2.65 4.66
N PRO A 266 16.43 2.52 3.32
CA PRO A 266 15.46 1.80 2.53
C PRO A 266 15.30 0.34 2.97
N ARG A 267 14.08 -0.07 3.30
CA ARG A 267 13.73 -1.44 3.71
C ARG A 267 12.28 -1.77 3.46
N ILE A 268 12.00 -3.04 3.32
CA ILE A 268 10.65 -3.61 3.34
C ILE A 268 10.21 -3.72 4.80
N ILE A 269 8.95 -3.38 5.10
CA ILE A 269 8.41 -3.41 6.46
C ILE A 269 7.38 -4.51 6.69
N ASN A 270 6.81 -5.07 5.64
CA ASN A 270 6.00 -6.29 5.68
C ASN A 270 6.87 -7.53 5.35
N PHE A 271 6.27 -8.72 5.28
CA PHE A 271 6.99 -9.97 4.97
C PHE A 271 6.44 -10.61 3.69
N PRO A 272 7.08 -10.41 2.51
CA PRO A 272 6.64 -10.98 1.25
C PRO A 272 6.51 -12.51 1.30
N SER A 273 5.51 -13.06 0.61
CA SER A 273 5.20 -14.50 0.65
C SER A 273 5.92 -15.36 -0.39
N ASP A 274 6.63 -14.75 -1.34
CA ASP A 274 7.42 -15.51 -2.29
C ASP A 274 8.69 -16.04 -1.61
N HIS A 275 9.22 -17.14 -2.16
CA HIS A 275 10.37 -17.85 -1.59
C HIS A 275 11.64 -17.49 -2.33
N LYS A 276 12.72 -17.33 -1.58
CA LYS A 276 14.09 -17.24 -2.09
C LYS A 276 14.52 -18.58 -2.73
N PRO A 277 15.60 -18.59 -3.50
CA PRO A 277 16.12 -19.82 -4.10
C PRO A 277 16.45 -20.94 -3.10
N ASP A 278 16.75 -20.59 -1.84
CA ASP A 278 17.00 -21.50 -0.74
C ASP A 278 15.72 -22.07 -0.09
N GLY A 279 14.53 -21.62 -0.54
CA GLY A 279 13.23 -22.02 -0.03
C GLY A 279 12.69 -21.20 1.13
N GLU A 280 13.44 -20.21 1.65
CA GLU A 280 12.94 -19.32 2.69
C GLU A 280 11.96 -18.28 2.09
N ALA A 281 10.86 -18.00 2.80
CA ALA A 281 9.95 -16.93 2.45
C ALA A 281 10.62 -15.55 2.63
N GLY A 282 10.04 -14.50 2.05
CA GLY A 282 10.52 -13.14 2.19
C GLY A 282 11.19 -12.57 0.93
N GLU A 283 11.11 -13.26 -0.22
CA GLU A 283 11.60 -12.74 -1.49
C GLU A 283 10.65 -11.67 -2.03
N PRO A 284 11.09 -10.40 -2.19
CA PRO A 284 10.26 -9.36 -2.79
C PRO A 284 10.13 -9.57 -4.30
N ARG A 285 8.90 -9.67 -4.78
CA ARG A 285 8.61 -9.78 -6.21
C ARG A 285 8.87 -8.46 -6.94
N ALA A 286 9.54 -8.53 -8.09
CA ALA A 286 9.55 -7.45 -9.06
C ALA A 286 8.17 -7.35 -9.74
N VAL A 287 7.51 -6.19 -9.63
CA VAL A 287 6.14 -5.92 -10.09
C VAL A 287 6.12 -4.90 -11.21
N GLY A 288 5.08 -4.91 -12.05
CA GLY A 288 4.93 -3.98 -13.17
C GLY A 288 4.65 -2.55 -12.73
N VAL A 289 3.94 -2.37 -11.62
CA VAL A 289 3.56 -1.05 -11.10
C VAL A 289 3.82 -0.96 -9.62
N ASN A 290 4.45 0.13 -9.21
CA ASN A 290 4.58 0.57 -7.84
C ASN A 290 3.93 1.95 -7.67
N PHE A 291 3.46 2.24 -6.45
CA PHE A 291 2.98 3.56 -6.05
C PHE A 291 3.87 4.10 -4.94
N GLY A 292 4.41 5.29 -5.14
CA GLY A 292 5.34 5.96 -4.23
C GLY A 292 4.79 7.22 -3.62
N VAL A 293 5.20 7.50 -2.39
CA VAL A 293 4.89 8.72 -1.64
C VAL A 293 6.20 9.44 -1.33
N PHE A 294 6.31 10.69 -1.74
CA PHE A 294 7.34 11.62 -1.30
C PHE A 294 6.86 12.35 -0.06
N ALA A 295 7.72 12.51 0.90
CA ALA A 295 7.44 13.21 2.15
C ALA A 295 8.73 13.77 2.76
N ARG A 296 8.62 14.69 3.69
CA ARG A 296 9.76 15.15 4.48
C ARG A 296 10.03 14.17 5.61
N PRO A 297 11.30 13.83 5.92
CA PRO A 297 11.62 13.04 7.10
C PRO A 297 11.07 13.69 8.37
N ASN A 298 10.58 12.88 9.28
CA ASN A 298 10.25 13.34 10.63
C ASN A 298 11.50 13.19 11.52
N PRO A 299 12.10 14.28 12.04
CA PRO A 299 13.31 14.20 12.84
C PRO A 299 13.12 13.45 14.16
N ASP A 300 11.89 13.35 14.65
CA ASP A 300 11.53 12.68 15.89
C ASP A 300 11.15 11.20 15.68
N TYR A 301 11.33 10.68 14.46
CA TYR A 301 10.95 9.31 14.13
C TYR A 301 11.67 8.27 14.97
N GLN A 302 10.89 7.37 15.55
CA GLN A 302 11.37 6.17 16.20
C GLN A 302 10.86 4.95 15.42
N PRO A 303 11.76 4.11 14.86
CA PRO A 303 11.37 2.89 14.17
C PRO A 303 10.59 1.94 15.07
N LEU A 304 9.56 1.31 14.51
CA LEU A 304 8.88 0.23 15.23
C LEU A 304 9.87 -0.91 15.51
N PRO A 305 9.77 -1.56 16.68
CA PRO A 305 10.60 -2.72 16.99
C PRO A 305 10.38 -3.83 15.94
N PRO A 306 11.40 -4.67 15.66
CA PRO A 306 11.23 -5.79 14.75
C PRO A 306 10.11 -6.72 15.22
N ILE A 307 9.38 -7.33 14.27
CA ILE A 307 8.42 -8.38 14.60
C ILE A 307 9.24 -9.57 15.10
N ARG A 308 8.99 -10.00 16.32
CA ARG A 308 9.61 -11.24 16.85
C ARG A 308 8.91 -12.41 16.14
N THR A 309 9.59 -13.03 15.20
CA THR A 309 9.17 -14.34 14.70
C THR A 309 9.33 -15.35 15.82
N ALA A 310 8.29 -16.11 16.11
CA ALA A 310 8.32 -17.19 17.11
C ALA A 310 9.13 -18.41 16.62
N ALA A 311 10.22 -18.22 15.92
CA ALA A 311 11.04 -19.30 15.36
C ALA A 311 12.53 -18.98 15.53
N SER A 312 13.02 -19.20 16.74
CA SER A 312 14.41 -19.60 17.01
C SER A 312 14.44 -20.27 18.37
N HIS A 313 13.98 -21.50 18.41
CA HIS A 313 14.31 -22.45 19.47
C HIS A 313 14.78 -23.74 18.83
#